data_67b4b1aa384c37d926ea808a4fd4065e
#
_entry.id   67b4b1aa384c37d926ea808a4fd4065e
#
_cell.length_a   1.000
_cell.length_b   1.000
_cell.length_c   1.000
_cell.angle_alpha   90.00
_cell.angle_beta   90.00
_cell.angle_gamma   90.00
#
_symmetry.space_group_name_H-M   'P 1'
#
loop_
_entity.id
_entity.type
_entity.pdbx_description
1 polymer ?
#
loop_
_entity_poly.entity_id
_entity_poly.type
_entity_poly.pdbx_seq_one_letter_code
_entity_poly.pdbx_strand_id
1 'polypeptide(L)'
;MASTMADARRRPRLLTTTVTATAVGLALSGCAWSSPPEPAPTVAVTTGTFPNQDVVALYTDRESAVAAALTALPGQIDDALRRSKVPGLAVAVVSHDAVLYEGGFGVRDVSTGVNVDTDTVFELASLSKPLSATIVAKAMTENPELSWSTPVRTFMPDFALDDTYVTQNATIGDFFAHRTGIPTGGGDDLEDLGFDRDYILDHLREIPLQPFRSTYQYSNFGLTAGAQAVAASRGQTWEQTAQELLFTPLGMTSTSMSHADYLAADDRAVLHARIGDDDFQPLFDRDADAEAPAGGASSTVGDLATWMQLLLSDGQRGGSAFIATGPLNEALSAQIVSSHPGDLDQRPGHYGFGINVGSGAGGRVTLSHSGAFGLGAATAATLVPDLDLGIVVLTNGAPVGLPEAVVQTFLDEVMYGHSTRDWVDTMHGFFASYNAPSGDLAGMQAPADAAASGPVADYTGTYVSPYFGTLTVTSAGTGLRGSLGPKGETAFDITPWDGDTMAYVPTGENALPGSLSSVVFTRADGRVTSVTLTFLNRYAQIPTPSGLGVFTRSG
;
A
#
# COMPACT_ATOMS: atom_id res chain seq x y z
N MET A 1 33.16 -30.72 -30.25
CA MET A 1 32.99 -30.26 -31.65
C MET A 1 32.09 -29.05 -31.56
N ALA A 2 32.62 -27.96 -31.44
CA ALA A 2 32.93 -26.82 -32.28
C ALA A 2 31.87 -26.49 -33.32
N SER A 3 31.20 -25.37 -33.19
CA SER A 3 31.17 -24.34 -34.23
C SER A 3 30.50 -23.05 -33.72
N THR A 4 31.32 -22.05 -33.61
CA THR A 4 31.15 -20.63 -33.56
C THR A 4 30.36 -20.05 -34.74
N MET A 5 29.55 -19.03 -34.52
CA MET A 5 29.45 -17.90 -35.45
C MET A 5 29.14 -16.62 -34.70
N ALA A 6 30.09 -15.72 -34.70
CA ALA A 6 29.98 -14.33 -34.29
C ALA A 6 29.39 -13.51 -35.43
N ASP A 7 28.46 -12.62 -35.12
CA ASP A 7 28.06 -11.56 -36.06
C ASP A 7 28.43 -10.19 -35.48
N ALA A 8 29.29 -9.50 -36.20
CA ALA A 8 29.90 -8.24 -35.82
C ALA A 8 29.05 -7.09 -36.37
N ARG A 9 28.39 -6.33 -35.49
CA ARG A 9 27.80 -5.06 -35.86
C ARG A 9 28.77 -3.90 -35.67
N ARG A 10 29.11 -3.27 -36.78
CA ARG A 10 30.02 -2.13 -36.88
C ARG A 10 29.42 -0.89 -36.22
N ARG A 11 30.16 -0.28 -35.30
CA ARG A 11 29.92 1.07 -34.78
C ARG A 11 30.59 2.11 -35.69
N PRO A 12 29.95 3.27 -36.00
CA PRO A 12 30.62 4.36 -36.68
C PRO A 12 31.56 5.10 -35.72
N ARG A 13 32.77 5.40 -36.22
CA ARG A 13 33.79 6.18 -35.53
C ARG A 13 33.41 7.67 -35.60
N LEU A 14 33.32 8.32 -34.43
CA LEU A 14 33.35 9.79 -34.36
C LEU A 14 34.79 10.27 -34.46
N LEU A 15 35.02 11.20 -35.36
CA LEU A 15 36.26 11.98 -35.44
C LEU A 15 36.26 13.06 -34.33
N THR A 16 37.27 12.97 -33.47
CA THR A 16 37.56 14.01 -32.47
C THR A 16 38.52 15.01 -33.10
N THR A 17 38.07 16.25 -33.27
CA THR A 17 38.97 17.37 -33.63
C THR A 17 39.42 18.08 -32.35
N THR A 18 40.71 17.99 -32.07
CA THR A 18 41.36 18.67 -30.95
C THR A 18 41.67 20.11 -31.37
N VAL A 19 41.19 21.11 -30.66
CA VAL A 19 41.63 22.52 -30.80
C VAL A 19 42.50 22.86 -29.60
N THR A 20 43.77 23.14 -29.92
CA THR A 20 44.80 23.63 -29.00
C THR A 20 44.63 25.15 -28.82
N ALA A 21 44.39 25.62 -27.60
CA ALA A 21 44.42 27.04 -27.27
C ALA A 21 45.77 27.41 -26.64
N THR A 22 46.50 28.29 -27.30
CA THR A 22 47.74 28.93 -26.82
C THR A 22 47.38 30.19 -26.05
N ALA A 23 47.77 30.31 -24.81
CA ALA A 23 47.68 31.52 -24.01
C ALA A 23 48.87 32.45 -24.24
N VAL A 24 48.60 33.70 -24.57
CA VAL A 24 49.55 34.81 -24.44
C VAL A 24 48.90 35.91 -23.62
N GLY A 25 49.49 36.18 -22.46
CA GLY A 25 49.12 37.31 -21.61
C GLY A 25 49.81 38.58 -22.03
N LEU A 26 49.11 39.70 -21.94
CA LEU A 26 49.70 41.03 -21.76
C LEU A 26 48.70 41.96 -21.06
N ALA A 27 49.16 42.49 -19.94
CA ALA A 27 48.48 43.55 -19.23
C ALA A 27 48.71 44.89 -19.89
N LEU A 28 47.68 45.73 -19.95
CA LEU A 28 47.79 47.20 -19.81
C LEU A 28 46.43 47.84 -19.55
N SER A 29 46.47 48.76 -18.65
CA SER A 29 45.43 49.59 -18.07
C SER A 29 44.77 50.59 -19.03
N GLY A 30 43.47 50.86 -18.82
CA GLY A 30 42.94 52.21 -19.07
C GLY A 30 41.58 52.28 -19.76
N CYS A 31 40.65 52.94 -19.09
CA CYS A 31 39.46 53.63 -19.56
C CYS A 31 38.21 52.80 -19.86
N ALA A 32 37.26 52.98 -18.96
CA ALA A 32 35.90 52.47 -19.02
C ALA A 32 35.13 53.01 -20.25
N TRP A 33 34.73 52.08 -21.09
CA TRP A 33 33.54 52.23 -21.92
C TRP A 33 32.64 51.05 -21.58
N SER A 34 31.50 51.35 -20.97
CA SER A 34 30.46 50.36 -20.69
C SER A 34 29.86 49.90 -22.02
N SER A 35 30.31 48.78 -22.50
CA SER A 35 29.60 48.05 -23.56
C SER A 35 28.27 47.57 -23.01
N PRO A 36 27.18 47.62 -23.78
CA PRO A 36 25.93 47.00 -23.37
C PRO A 36 26.19 45.51 -23.09
N PRO A 37 25.49 44.91 -22.11
CA PRO A 37 25.68 43.52 -21.79
C PRO A 37 25.43 42.67 -23.06
N GLU A 38 26.38 41.82 -23.38
CA GLU A 38 26.18 40.78 -24.41
C GLU A 38 24.89 40.03 -24.11
N PRO A 39 24.04 39.82 -25.11
CA PRO A 39 22.86 38.97 -24.92
C PRO A 39 23.33 37.59 -24.43
N ALA A 40 22.70 37.06 -23.40
CA ALA A 40 22.99 35.73 -22.88
C ALA A 40 23.00 34.72 -24.05
N PRO A 41 23.99 33.80 -24.09
CA PRO A 41 24.05 32.83 -25.15
C PRO A 41 22.73 32.06 -25.23
N THR A 42 22.07 32.15 -26.37
CA THR A 42 20.89 31.33 -26.63
C THR A 42 21.36 29.90 -26.74
N VAL A 43 21.12 29.12 -25.70
CA VAL A 43 21.34 27.66 -25.75
C VAL A 43 20.34 27.13 -26.76
N ALA A 44 20.82 26.76 -27.96
CA ALA A 44 20.00 25.99 -28.88
C ALA A 44 19.75 24.63 -28.24
N VAL A 45 18.55 24.46 -27.69
CA VAL A 45 18.09 23.15 -27.28
C VAL A 45 17.93 22.34 -28.57
N THR A 46 18.89 21.48 -28.85
CA THR A 46 18.74 20.44 -29.87
C THR A 46 17.67 19.48 -29.35
N THR A 47 16.49 19.59 -29.93
CA THR A 47 15.43 18.60 -29.74
C THR A 47 15.88 17.31 -30.42
N GLY A 48 16.61 16.47 -29.68
CA GLY A 48 16.79 15.06 -30.05
C GLY A 48 15.47 14.31 -29.81
N THR A 49 15.19 13.31 -30.59
CA THR A 49 14.05 12.40 -30.35
C THR A 49 14.32 11.56 -29.10
N PHE A 50 13.93 12.07 -27.94
CA PHE A 50 13.85 11.25 -26.73
C PHE A 50 12.53 10.47 -26.75
N PRO A 51 12.49 9.20 -26.23
CA PRO A 51 11.30 8.35 -26.29
C PRO A 51 10.03 8.96 -25.67
N ASN A 52 10.13 10.01 -24.89
CA ASN A 52 9.01 10.66 -24.19
C ASN A 52 8.83 12.14 -24.57
N GLN A 53 9.34 12.61 -25.71
CA GLN A 53 9.16 14.02 -26.10
C GLN A 53 7.73 14.39 -26.47
N ASP A 54 6.93 13.40 -26.86
CA ASP A 54 5.51 13.59 -27.14
C ASP A 54 4.68 13.77 -25.86
N VAL A 55 5.31 13.69 -24.70
CA VAL A 55 4.68 13.67 -23.37
C VAL A 55 5.08 14.92 -22.56
N VAL A 56 5.35 16.02 -23.20
CA VAL A 56 5.46 17.32 -22.50
C VAL A 56 4.04 17.84 -22.29
N ALA A 57 3.70 18.14 -21.03
CA ALA A 57 2.43 18.77 -20.72
C ALA A 57 2.24 20.04 -21.54
N LEU A 58 1.27 20.03 -22.44
CA LEU A 58 1.09 21.06 -23.45
C LEU A 58 -0.03 22.04 -23.09
N TYR A 59 -0.71 21.88 -21.93
CA TYR A 59 -1.75 22.83 -21.61
C TYR A 59 -1.14 24.22 -21.36
N THR A 60 -1.69 25.19 -22.02
CA THR A 60 -1.38 26.62 -21.82
C THR A 60 -2.35 27.29 -20.86
N ASP A 61 -3.43 26.59 -20.51
CA ASP A 61 -4.53 27.02 -19.66
C ASP A 61 -5.02 25.82 -18.82
N ARG A 62 -4.67 25.83 -17.52
CA ARG A 62 -5.05 24.79 -16.57
C ARG A 62 -6.58 24.64 -16.46
N GLU A 63 -7.31 25.75 -16.40
CA GLU A 63 -8.76 25.72 -16.21
C GLU A 63 -9.46 25.01 -17.37
N SER A 64 -9.07 25.34 -18.60
CA SER A 64 -9.60 24.68 -19.80
C SER A 64 -9.24 23.20 -19.85
N ALA A 65 -8.01 22.83 -19.48
CA ALA A 65 -7.56 21.43 -19.46
C ALA A 65 -8.35 20.61 -18.43
N VAL A 66 -8.50 21.12 -17.20
CA VAL A 66 -9.28 20.47 -16.15
C VAL A 66 -10.75 20.36 -16.58
N ALA A 67 -11.35 21.42 -17.12
CA ALA A 67 -12.75 21.38 -17.57
C ALA A 67 -12.99 20.35 -18.69
N ALA A 68 -12.04 20.21 -19.62
CA ALA A 68 -12.10 19.18 -20.66
C ALA A 68 -12.01 17.76 -20.07
N ALA A 69 -11.07 17.53 -19.16
CA ALA A 69 -10.90 16.25 -18.47
C ALA A 69 -12.15 15.88 -17.64
N LEU A 70 -12.73 16.83 -16.90
CA LEU A 70 -13.98 16.63 -16.15
C LEU A 70 -15.16 16.28 -17.05
N THR A 71 -15.21 16.85 -18.25
CA THR A 71 -16.25 16.55 -19.24
C THR A 71 -16.13 15.10 -19.75
N ALA A 72 -14.90 14.60 -19.92
CA ALA A 72 -14.64 13.24 -20.39
C ALA A 72 -14.78 12.16 -19.30
N LEU A 73 -14.56 12.53 -18.03
CA LEU A 73 -14.44 11.63 -16.90
C LEU A 73 -15.61 10.63 -16.75
N PRO A 74 -16.90 11.03 -16.82
CA PRO A 74 -18.00 10.07 -16.67
C PRO A 74 -17.98 8.96 -17.71
N GLY A 75 -17.73 9.29 -18.98
CA GLY A 75 -17.64 8.30 -20.06
C GLY A 75 -16.45 7.38 -19.92
N GLN A 76 -15.32 7.87 -19.39
CA GLN A 76 -14.12 7.08 -19.11
C GLN A 76 -14.38 6.11 -17.95
N ILE A 77 -15.09 6.53 -16.91
CA ILE A 77 -15.48 5.67 -15.77
C ILE A 77 -16.44 4.58 -16.24
N ASP A 78 -17.45 4.91 -17.04
CA ASP A 78 -18.40 3.93 -17.58
C ASP A 78 -17.68 2.85 -18.44
N ASP A 79 -16.68 3.27 -19.24
CA ASP A 79 -15.87 2.32 -20.01
C ASP A 79 -15.02 1.43 -19.09
N ALA A 80 -14.36 2.01 -18.10
CA ALA A 80 -13.50 1.31 -17.16
C ALA A 80 -14.28 0.29 -16.31
N LEU A 81 -15.47 0.65 -15.79
CA LEU A 81 -16.37 -0.26 -15.06
C LEU A 81 -16.85 -1.40 -15.95
N ARG A 82 -17.26 -1.11 -17.19
CA ARG A 82 -17.70 -2.13 -18.12
C ARG A 82 -16.60 -3.17 -18.43
N ARG A 83 -15.33 -2.73 -18.51
CA ARG A 83 -14.17 -3.58 -18.82
C ARG A 83 -13.69 -4.36 -17.60
N SER A 84 -13.62 -3.71 -16.44
CA SER A 84 -13.13 -4.31 -15.20
C SER A 84 -14.13 -5.21 -14.50
N LYS A 85 -15.44 -5.03 -14.78
CA LYS A 85 -16.56 -5.69 -14.09
C LYS A 85 -16.68 -5.37 -12.60
N VAL A 86 -15.91 -4.42 -12.08
CA VAL A 86 -16.07 -3.95 -10.69
C VAL A 86 -17.47 -3.41 -10.49
N PRO A 87 -18.17 -3.79 -9.38
CA PRO A 87 -19.60 -3.47 -9.23
C PRO A 87 -19.92 -1.99 -9.11
N GLY A 88 -19.13 -1.24 -8.33
CA GLY A 88 -19.42 0.16 -8.06
C GLY A 88 -18.17 0.99 -7.80
N LEU A 89 -18.34 2.30 -8.03
CA LEU A 89 -17.28 3.29 -7.90
C LEU A 89 -17.87 4.63 -7.48
N ALA A 90 -17.17 5.33 -6.58
CA ALA A 90 -17.39 6.76 -6.34
C ALA A 90 -16.10 7.54 -6.60
N VAL A 91 -16.21 8.78 -7.07
CA VAL A 91 -15.08 9.63 -7.43
C VAL A 91 -15.32 11.07 -6.99
N ALA A 92 -14.27 11.75 -6.49
CA ALA A 92 -14.26 13.20 -6.34
C ALA A 92 -12.98 13.79 -6.95
N VAL A 93 -13.12 14.99 -7.53
CA VAL A 93 -12.02 15.82 -8.04
C VAL A 93 -12.11 17.18 -7.36
N VAL A 94 -10.98 17.68 -6.85
CA VAL A 94 -10.93 18.90 -6.04
C VAL A 94 -9.81 19.85 -6.45
N SER A 95 -10.00 21.14 -6.20
CA SER A 95 -8.95 22.14 -5.95
C SER A 95 -8.92 22.48 -4.45
N HIS A 96 -7.95 23.31 -4.01
CA HIS A 96 -7.88 23.71 -2.60
C HIS A 96 -9.16 24.42 -2.10
N ASP A 97 -9.91 25.06 -2.95
CA ASP A 97 -11.07 25.89 -2.60
C ASP A 97 -12.41 25.36 -3.12
N ALA A 98 -12.42 24.33 -3.96
CA ALA A 98 -13.64 23.82 -4.57
C ALA A 98 -13.63 22.30 -4.79
N VAL A 99 -14.79 21.69 -4.66
CA VAL A 99 -15.08 20.39 -5.25
C VAL A 99 -15.46 20.63 -6.71
N LEU A 100 -14.62 20.11 -7.62
CA LEU A 100 -14.77 20.33 -9.07
C LEU A 100 -15.70 19.30 -9.71
N TYR A 101 -15.75 18.10 -9.12
CA TYR A 101 -16.61 17.00 -9.56
C TYR A 101 -16.83 16.00 -8.43
N GLU A 102 -18.03 15.45 -8.33
CA GLU A 102 -18.37 14.27 -7.53
C GLU A 102 -19.34 13.39 -8.30
N GLY A 103 -19.23 12.07 -8.14
CA GLY A 103 -20.17 11.15 -8.79
C GLY A 103 -20.06 9.72 -8.28
N GLY A 104 -21.19 9.02 -8.25
CA GLY A 104 -21.31 7.59 -8.00
C GLY A 104 -21.70 6.83 -9.27
N PHE A 105 -21.16 5.63 -9.46
CA PHE A 105 -21.35 4.80 -10.64
C PHE A 105 -21.53 3.34 -10.24
N GLY A 106 -22.36 2.59 -10.97
CA GLY A 106 -22.61 1.17 -10.70
C GLY A 106 -23.43 0.95 -9.42
N VAL A 107 -23.19 -0.18 -8.75
CA VAL A 107 -23.99 -0.63 -7.61
C VAL A 107 -23.14 -0.84 -6.36
N ARG A 108 -23.68 -0.49 -5.20
CA ARG A 108 -23.03 -0.70 -3.90
C ARG A 108 -23.11 -2.15 -3.41
N ASP A 109 -24.05 -2.92 -3.97
CA ASP A 109 -24.26 -4.34 -3.68
C ASP A 109 -24.92 -5.00 -4.90
N VAL A 110 -24.27 -5.99 -5.50
CA VAL A 110 -24.82 -6.72 -6.66
C VAL A 110 -26.06 -7.55 -6.32
N SER A 111 -26.25 -7.93 -5.04
CA SER A 111 -27.40 -8.71 -4.60
C SER A 111 -28.69 -7.89 -4.54
N THR A 112 -28.57 -6.59 -4.28
CA THR A 112 -29.70 -5.66 -4.14
C THR A 112 -29.90 -4.80 -5.37
N GLY A 113 -28.84 -4.52 -6.14
CA GLY A 113 -28.85 -3.63 -7.29
C GLY A 113 -29.03 -2.16 -6.93
N VAL A 114 -28.81 -1.76 -5.67
CA VAL A 114 -28.86 -0.36 -5.25
C VAL A 114 -27.63 0.37 -5.75
N ASN A 115 -27.83 1.54 -6.34
CA ASN A 115 -26.75 2.33 -6.94
C ASN A 115 -25.82 2.92 -5.88
N VAL A 116 -24.56 3.11 -6.28
CA VAL A 116 -23.60 3.98 -5.60
C VAL A 116 -24.00 5.43 -5.84
N ASP A 117 -23.91 6.26 -4.81
CA ASP A 117 -23.96 7.72 -4.92
C ASP A 117 -22.79 8.38 -4.16
N THR A 118 -22.80 9.70 -4.01
CA THR A 118 -21.73 10.46 -3.38
C THR A 118 -21.68 10.32 -1.87
N ASP A 119 -22.79 9.90 -1.25
CA ASP A 119 -22.93 9.69 0.19
C ASP A 119 -22.62 8.23 0.60
N THR A 120 -22.41 7.33 -0.38
CA THR A 120 -22.08 5.93 -0.12
C THR A 120 -20.73 5.82 0.59
N VAL A 121 -20.70 5.13 1.74
CA VAL A 121 -19.50 4.88 2.56
C VAL A 121 -18.76 3.66 2.03
N PHE A 122 -17.46 3.81 1.76
CA PHE A 122 -16.57 2.74 1.32
C PHE A 122 -15.50 2.47 2.37
N GLU A 123 -15.06 1.22 2.48
CA GLU A 123 -13.81 0.90 3.17
C GLU A 123 -12.62 1.40 2.35
N LEU A 124 -11.70 2.08 3.01
CA LEU A 124 -10.60 2.78 2.36
C LEU A 124 -9.33 1.94 2.23
N ALA A 125 -9.23 0.86 3.00
CA ALA A 125 -8.00 0.10 3.12
C ALA A 125 -6.81 1.05 3.38
N SER A 126 -5.71 0.90 2.65
CA SER A 126 -4.49 1.67 2.91
C SER A 126 -4.57 3.18 2.63
N LEU A 127 -5.66 3.74 2.10
CA LEU A 127 -5.89 5.19 2.16
C LEU A 127 -6.07 5.70 3.61
N SER A 128 -6.23 4.80 4.58
CA SER A 128 -6.14 5.11 6.02
C SER A 128 -4.79 5.71 6.41
N LYS A 129 -3.69 5.32 5.74
CA LYS A 129 -2.33 5.74 6.09
C LYS A 129 -2.07 7.25 5.93
N PRO A 130 -2.39 7.88 4.80
CA PRO A 130 -2.24 9.33 4.69
C PRO A 130 -3.23 10.10 5.57
N LEU A 131 -4.43 9.59 5.84
CA LEU A 131 -5.33 10.15 6.86
C LEU A 131 -4.65 10.11 8.24
N SER A 132 -4.08 8.96 8.62
CA SER A 132 -3.37 8.79 9.88
C SER A 132 -2.16 9.70 10.02
N ALA A 133 -1.39 9.89 8.95
CA ALA A 133 -0.28 10.85 8.95
C ALA A 133 -0.77 12.29 9.17
N THR A 134 -1.92 12.64 8.59
CA THR A 134 -2.56 13.95 8.79
C THR A 134 -3.01 14.13 10.25
N ILE A 135 -3.59 13.09 10.86
CA ILE A 135 -3.97 13.06 12.28
C ILE A 135 -2.75 13.25 13.17
N VAL A 136 -1.66 12.56 12.90
CA VAL A 136 -0.39 12.67 13.63
C VAL A 136 0.20 14.08 13.50
N ALA A 137 0.24 14.66 12.30
CA ALA A 137 0.69 16.03 12.08
C ALA A 137 -0.18 17.06 12.85
N LYS A 138 -1.48 16.80 12.95
CA LYS A 138 -2.40 17.61 13.76
C LYS A 138 -2.11 17.45 15.24
N ALA A 139 -1.85 16.23 15.74
CA ALA A 139 -1.45 15.99 17.12
C ALA A 139 -0.16 16.76 17.49
N MET A 140 0.83 16.76 16.59
CA MET A 140 2.08 17.53 16.74
C MET A 140 1.84 19.04 16.71
N THR A 141 0.82 19.51 16.00
CA THR A 141 0.42 20.92 16.01
C THR A 141 -0.11 21.36 17.38
N GLU A 142 -0.85 20.47 18.05
CA GLU A 142 -1.42 20.75 19.39
C GLU A 142 -0.41 20.52 20.51
N ASN A 143 0.53 19.60 20.34
CA ASN A 143 1.56 19.27 21.31
C ASN A 143 2.97 19.48 20.73
N PRO A 144 3.63 20.62 20.98
CA PRO A 144 4.98 20.90 20.45
C PRO A 144 6.10 19.98 20.96
N GLU A 145 5.86 19.18 22.01
CA GLU A 145 6.81 18.19 22.51
C GLU A 145 6.76 16.88 21.68
N LEU A 146 5.69 16.70 20.91
CA LEU A 146 5.54 15.58 20.00
C LEU A 146 6.10 15.94 18.62
N SER A 147 6.90 15.05 18.02
CA SER A 147 7.47 15.22 16.68
C SER A 147 7.62 13.88 15.98
N TRP A 148 7.83 13.89 14.67
CA TRP A 148 8.16 12.67 13.91
C TRP A 148 9.42 11.96 14.41
N SER A 149 10.33 12.70 15.09
CA SER A 149 11.55 12.13 15.70
C SER A 149 11.35 11.62 17.13
N THR A 150 10.16 11.70 17.69
CA THR A 150 9.86 11.18 19.03
C THR A 150 9.92 9.65 19.03
N PRO A 151 10.74 8.99 19.89
CA PRO A 151 10.76 7.55 20.00
C PRO A 151 9.41 6.99 20.48
N VAL A 152 8.93 5.91 19.84
CA VAL A 152 7.64 5.28 20.20
C VAL A 152 7.60 4.87 21.67
N ARG A 153 8.71 4.38 22.22
CA ARG A 153 8.81 4.00 23.64
C ARG A 153 8.62 5.13 24.64
N THR A 154 8.64 6.39 24.20
CA THR A 154 8.30 7.53 25.08
C THR A 154 6.88 7.37 25.65
N PHE A 155 5.96 6.85 24.85
CA PHE A 155 4.56 6.68 25.22
C PHE A 155 4.12 5.21 25.35
N MET A 156 4.92 4.29 24.81
CA MET A 156 4.71 2.84 24.89
C MET A 156 5.96 2.16 25.47
N PRO A 157 6.25 2.31 26.78
CA PRO A 157 7.52 1.88 27.38
C PRO A 157 7.80 0.38 27.29
N ASP A 158 6.76 -0.45 27.20
CA ASP A 158 6.86 -1.91 27.13
C ASP A 158 6.95 -2.43 25.68
N PHE A 159 6.73 -1.56 24.68
CA PHE A 159 6.88 -1.92 23.27
C PHE A 159 8.31 -2.35 22.94
N ALA A 160 8.45 -3.45 22.21
CA ALA A 160 9.74 -3.98 21.80
C ALA A 160 9.69 -4.58 20.40
N LEU A 161 10.83 -4.55 19.74
CA LEU A 161 11.13 -5.27 18.50
C LEU A 161 12.30 -6.23 18.77
N ASP A 162 12.61 -7.14 17.84
CA ASP A 162 13.67 -8.15 17.97
C ASP A 162 15.06 -7.53 18.27
N ASP A 163 15.35 -6.35 17.75
CA ASP A 163 16.61 -5.64 18.00
C ASP A 163 16.47 -4.58 19.10
N THR A 164 17.34 -4.65 20.13
CA THR A 164 17.32 -3.72 21.27
C THR A 164 17.62 -2.27 20.88
N TYR A 165 18.52 -2.05 19.89
CA TYR A 165 18.83 -0.70 19.43
C TYR A 165 17.64 -0.08 18.68
N VAL A 166 17.03 -0.85 17.78
CA VAL A 166 15.83 -0.42 17.05
C VAL A 166 14.70 -0.13 18.03
N THR A 167 14.45 -1.04 18.98
CA THR A 167 13.46 -0.85 20.05
C THR A 167 13.60 0.49 20.76
N GLN A 168 14.83 0.89 21.09
CA GLN A 168 15.08 2.12 21.84
C GLN A 168 15.06 3.38 20.98
N ASN A 169 15.31 3.27 19.67
CA ASN A 169 15.58 4.43 18.81
C ASN A 169 14.59 4.60 17.66
N ALA A 170 13.68 3.65 17.44
CA ALA A 170 12.65 3.77 16.41
C ALA A 170 11.64 4.86 16.78
N THR A 171 11.51 5.84 15.90
CA THR A 171 10.66 7.02 16.07
C THR A 171 9.32 6.84 15.39
N ILE A 172 8.32 7.65 15.75
CA ILE A 172 7.02 7.70 15.06
C ILE A 172 7.23 7.81 13.55
N GLY A 173 8.12 8.69 13.10
CA GLY A 173 8.42 8.84 11.67
C GLY A 173 9.06 7.59 11.04
N ASP A 174 9.88 6.83 11.75
CA ASP A 174 10.44 5.58 11.22
C ASP A 174 9.35 4.55 10.92
N PHE A 175 8.34 4.46 11.77
CA PHE A 175 7.18 3.59 11.59
C PHE A 175 6.30 4.05 10.42
N PHE A 176 6.01 5.36 10.32
CA PHE A 176 5.22 5.92 9.23
C PHE A 176 5.95 5.94 7.88
N ALA A 177 7.29 5.92 7.88
CA ALA A 177 8.11 5.78 6.66
C ALA A 177 8.42 4.33 6.29
N HIS A 178 7.90 3.34 7.02
CA HIS A 178 8.17 1.92 6.80
C HIS A 178 9.68 1.57 6.74
N ARG A 179 10.47 2.17 7.65
CA ARG A 179 11.94 1.98 7.69
C ARG A 179 12.47 1.45 9.02
N THR A 180 11.59 0.84 9.83
CA THR A 180 11.96 0.20 11.11
C THR A 180 12.69 -1.11 10.94
N GLY A 181 12.54 -1.76 9.79
CA GLY A 181 13.04 -3.09 9.52
C GLY A 181 12.01 -4.20 9.75
N ILE A 182 10.83 -3.91 10.29
CA ILE A 182 9.71 -4.88 10.30
C ILE A 182 9.44 -5.26 8.84
N PRO A 183 9.50 -6.54 8.45
CA PRO A 183 9.36 -6.96 7.07
C PRO A 183 7.96 -6.64 6.53
N THR A 184 7.85 -6.50 5.21
CA THR A 184 6.59 -6.26 4.52
C THR A 184 5.53 -7.30 4.92
N GLY A 185 4.39 -6.83 5.46
CA GLY A 185 3.31 -7.69 5.94
C GLY A 185 3.55 -8.33 7.31
N GLY A 186 4.57 -7.87 8.06
CA GLY A 186 4.80 -8.37 9.43
C GLY A 186 3.64 -8.02 10.36
N GLY A 187 2.99 -9.03 10.91
CA GLY A 187 1.78 -8.92 11.73
C GLY A 187 0.48 -9.31 11.01
N ASP A 188 0.42 -9.18 9.68
CA ASP A 188 -0.81 -9.40 8.89
C ASP A 188 -1.36 -10.83 9.06
N ASP A 189 -0.49 -11.85 9.10
CA ASP A 189 -0.91 -13.24 9.31
C ASP A 189 -1.54 -13.47 10.71
N LEU A 190 -1.19 -12.66 11.72
CA LEU A 190 -1.84 -12.73 13.04
C LEU A 190 -3.24 -12.13 13.00
N GLU A 191 -3.42 -11.03 12.27
CA GLU A 191 -4.73 -10.42 12.06
C GLU A 191 -5.67 -11.37 11.29
N ASP A 192 -5.18 -12.00 10.22
CA ASP A 192 -5.91 -13.02 9.46
C ASP A 192 -6.36 -14.21 10.36
N LEU A 193 -5.65 -14.47 11.45
CA LEU A 193 -5.99 -15.48 12.45
C LEU A 193 -6.91 -14.96 13.56
N GLY A 194 -7.30 -13.68 13.54
CA GLY A 194 -8.23 -13.06 14.48
C GLY A 194 -7.60 -12.54 15.78
N PHE A 195 -6.29 -12.34 15.84
CA PHE A 195 -5.64 -11.70 16.98
C PHE A 195 -5.92 -10.19 16.99
N ASP A 196 -6.07 -9.63 18.19
CA ASP A 196 -6.29 -8.20 18.36
C ASP A 196 -5.00 -7.37 18.23
N ARG A 197 -5.16 -6.06 18.15
CA ARG A 197 -4.07 -5.08 18.00
C ARG A 197 -3.00 -5.24 19.08
N ASP A 198 -3.41 -5.40 20.32
CA ASP A 198 -2.49 -5.45 21.46
C ASP A 198 -1.61 -6.70 21.39
N TYR A 199 -2.21 -7.85 21.08
CA TYR A 199 -1.47 -9.10 20.87
C TYR A 199 -0.47 -8.95 19.72
N ILE A 200 -0.90 -8.44 18.58
CA ILE A 200 -0.05 -8.31 17.38
C ILE A 200 1.13 -7.37 17.66
N LEU A 201 0.88 -6.19 18.24
CA LEU A 201 1.95 -5.24 18.58
C LEU A 201 2.95 -5.82 19.59
N ASP A 202 2.50 -6.62 20.55
CA ASP A 202 3.40 -7.30 21.50
C ASP A 202 4.26 -8.37 20.83
N HIS A 203 3.76 -9.05 19.80
CA HIS A 203 4.46 -10.14 19.12
C HIS A 203 5.32 -9.67 17.93
N LEU A 204 5.32 -8.38 17.58
CA LEU A 204 6.29 -7.86 16.60
C LEU A 204 7.75 -8.09 17.03
N ARG A 205 8.01 -8.26 18.32
CA ARG A 205 9.33 -8.61 18.87
C ARG A 205 9.87 -9.98 18.46
N GLU A 206 8.99 -10.85 18.00
CA GLU A 206 9.36 -12.20 17.53
C GLU A 206 9.80 -12.20 16.06
N ILE A 207 9.60 -11.11 15.34
CA ILE A 207 9.88 -11.00 13.91
C ILE A 207 11.31 -10.49 13.70
N PRO A 208 12.22 -11.28 13.07
CA PRO A 208 13.55 -10.80 12.71
C PRO A 208 13.49 -9.56 11.81
N LEU A 209 14.30 -8.55 12.12
CA LEU A 209 14.25 -7.27 11.40
C LEU A 209 15.17 -7.24 10.17
N GLN A 210 14.75 -6.50 9.16
CA GLN A 210 15.58 -6.01 8.08
C GLN A 210 16.42 -4.79 8.54
N PRO A 211 17.45 -4.35 7.77
CA PRO A 211 18.29 -3.23 8.17
C PRO A 211 17.51 -1.94 8.45
N PHE A 212 17.64 -1.44 9.68
CA PHE A 212 16.99 -0.24 10.19
C PHE A 212 17.35 1.02 9.39
N ARG A 213 16.36 1.83 9.01
CA ARG A 213 16.45 3.11 8.29
C ARG A 213 17.07 3.05 6.89
N SER A 214 17.51 1.88 6.43
CA SER A 214 18.16 1.73 5.12
C SER A 214 17.36 0.90 4.12
N THR A 215 16.30 0.22 4.58
CA THR A 215 15.38 -0.55 3.74
C THR A 215 13.96 -0.08 3.94
N TYR A 216 13.22 0.03 2.84
CA TYR A 216 11.78 0.23 2.86
C TYR A 216 11.09 -1.14 2.99
N GLN A 217 10.24 -1.28 4.00
CA GLN A 217 9.48 -2.50 4.28
C GLN A 217 8.05 -2.12 4.67
N TYR A 218 7.14 -2.19 3.72
CA TYR A 218 5.75 -1.79 3.93
C TYR A 218 5.08 -2.68 5.00
N SER A 219 4.71 -2.11 6.14
CA SER A 219 4.14 -2.84 7.28
C SER A 219 2.95 -2.10 7.87
N ASN A 220 1.78 -2.73 7.84
CA ASN A 220 0.56 -2.20 8.44
C ASN A 220 0.74 -2.05 9.96
N PHE A 221 1.19 -3.10 10.64
CA PHE A 221 1.39 -3.07 12.08
C PHE A 221 2.59 -2.22 12.51
N GLY A 222 3.56 -2.00 11.62
CA GLY A 222 4.58 -0.99 11.84
C GLY A 222 3.95 0.40 11.98
N LEU A 223 3.19 0.86 10.97
CA LEU A 223 2.50 2.16 11.01
C LEU A 223 1.53 2.23 12.19
N THR A 224 0.78 1.15 12.45
CA THR A 224 -0.15 1.06 13.59
C THR A 224 0.56 1.29 14.92
N ALA A 225 1.78 0.74 15.14
CA ALA A 225 2.56 0.98 16.35
C ALA A 225 2.93 2.48 16.50
N GLY A 226 3.34 3.13 15.40
CA GLY A 226 3.61 4.58 15.39
C GLY A 226 2.39 5.41 15.75
N ALA A 227 1.22 5.08 15.19
CA ALA A 227 -0.05 5.74 15.46
C ALA A 227 -0.52 5.50 16.91
N GLN A 228 -0.37 4.26 17.40
CA GLN A 228 -0.73 3.90 18.77
C GLN A 228 0.08 4.68 19.81
N ALA A 229 1.36 4.97 19.53
CA ALA A 229 2.16 5.83 20.40
C ALA A 229 1.59 7.26 20.50
N VAL A 230 1.06 7.80 19.39
CA VAL A 230 0.40 9.11 19.39
C VAL A 230 -0.91 9.06 20.20
N ALA A 231 -1.73 8.05 20.01
CA ALA A 231 -2.95 7.85 20.79
C ALA A 231 -2.64 7.71 22.30
N ALA A 232 -1.61 6.93 22.65
CA ALA A 232 -1.14 6.76 24.03
C ALA A 232 -0.65 8.09 24.65
N SER A 233 0.00 8.97 23.86
CA SER A 233 0.41 10.30 24.33
C SER A 233 -0.76 11.20 24.74
N ARG A 234 -1.96 10.89 24.23
CA ARG A 234 -3.21 11.58 24.53
C ARG A 234 -4.07 10.87 25.60
N GLY A 235 -3.68 9.64 25.97
CA GLY A 235 -4.49 8.79 26.85
C GLY A 235 -5.83 8.36 26.24
N GLN A 236 -5.87 8.20 24.91
CA GLN A 236 -7.05 7.89 24.11
C GLN A 236 -6.84 6.63 23.28
N THR A 237 -7.92 6.09 22.71
CA THR A 237 -7.80 5.12 21.62
C THR A 237 -7.44 5.84 20.31
N TRP A 238 -7.01 5.08 19.31
CA TRP A 238 -6.72 5.66 18.00
C TRP A 238 -7.98 6.24 17.34
N GLU A 239 -9.08 5.53 17.42
CA GLU A 239 -10.37 5.90 16.86
C GLU A 239 -10.86 7.23 17.47
N GLN A 240 -10.76 7.38 18.80
CA GLN A 240 -11.07 8.64 19.49
C GLN A 240 -10.13 9.78 19.05
N THR A 241 -8.84 9.49 18.92
CA THR A 241 -7.84 10.46 18.47
C THR A 241 -8.13 10.96 17.05
N ALA A 242 -8.47 10.05 16.14
CA ALA A 242 -8.83 10.38 14.75
C ALA A 242 -10.09 11.25 14.69
N GLN A 243 -11.13 10.83 15.40
CA GLN A 243 -12.40 11.55 15.45
C GLN A 243 -12.24 12.96 16.00
N GLU A 244 -11.50 13.13 17.11
CA GLU A 244 -11.34 14.41 17.78
C GLU A 244 -10.41 15.36 17.01
N LEU A 245 -9.29 14.85 16.46
CA LEU A 245 -8.28 15.71 15.83
C LEU A 245 -8.60 16.07 14.38
N LEU A 246 -9.25 15.18 13.65
CA LEU A 246 -9.43 15.37 12.21
C LEU A 246 -10.91 15.35 11.79
N PHE A 247 -11.63 14.26 12.04
CA PHE A 247 -12.93 14.05 11.39
C PHE A 247 -13.97 15.05 11.86
N THR A 248 -14.19 15.17 13.17
CA THR A 248 -15.17 16.12 13.73
C THR A 248 -14.84 17.58 13.39
N PRO A 249 -13.58 18.07 13.59
CA PRO A 249 -13.24 19.46 13.26
C PRO A 249 -13.35 19.79 11.76
N LEU A 250 -13.12 18.80 10.87
CA LEU A 250 -13.29 18.99 9.42
C LEU A 250 -14.73 18.83 8.96
N GLY A 251 -15.63 18.29 9.79
CA GLY A 251 -17.00 17.97 9.41
C GLY A 251 -17.10 16.71 8.54
N MET A 252 -16.11 15.81 8.62
CA MET A 252 -16.08 14.51 7.95
C MET A 252 -16.98 13.52 8.73
N THR A 253 -18.29 13.70 8.60
CA THR A 253 -19.28 13.03 9.47
C THR A 253 -19.56 11.58 9.09
N SER A 254 -19.15 11.17 7.90
CA SER A 254 -19.29 9.80 7.37
C SER A 254 -17.96 9.05 7.35
N THR A 255 -16.93 9.58 8.06
CA THR A 255 -15.60 8.97 8.16
C THR A 255 -15.36 8.40 9.55
N SER A 256 -14.95 7.15 9.62
CA SER A 256 -14.62 6.46 10.88
C SER A 256 -13.37 5.57 10.71
N MET A 257 -12.73 5.23 11.85
CA MET A 257 -11.66 4.22 11.96
C MET A 257 -12.19 2.93 12.63
N SER A 258 -13.51 2.71 12.61
CA SER A 258 -14.16 1.58 13.28
C SER A 258 -14.99 0.78 12.28
N HIS A 259 -14.76 -0.53 12.22
CA HIS A 259 -15.56 -1.43 11.42
C HIS A 259 -17.04 -1.46 11.84
N ALA A 260 -17.30 -1.34 13.15
CA ALA A 260 -18.67 -1.27 13.66
C ALA A 260 -19.43 -0.06 13.13
N ASP A 261 -18.78 1.10 12.97
CA ASP A 261 -19.38 2.30 12.40
C ASP A 261 -19.66 2.13 10.90
N TYR A 262 -18.72 1.49 10.17
CA TYR A 262 -18.95 1.14 8.76
C TYR A 262 -20.17 0.22 8.61
N LEU A 263 -20.28 -0.82 9.42
CA LEU A 263 -21.43 -1.72 9.40
C LEU A 263 -22.75 -1.04 9.77
N ALA A 264 -22.71 0.00 10.60
CA ALA A 264 -23.89 0.78 11.02
C ALA A 264 -24.36 1.77 9.94
N ALA A 265 -23.56 2.06 8.92
CA ALA A 265 -23.95 2.95 7.83
C ALA A 265 -24.99 2.27 6.93
N ASP A 266 -26.18 2.90 6.82
CA ASP A 266 -27.27 2.40 5.95
C ASP A 266 -26.88 2.46 4.46
N ASP A 267 -26.09 3.48 4.09
CA ASP A 267 -25.56 3.66 2.74
C ASP A 267 -24.09 3.30 2.70
N ARG A 268 -23.79 2.00 2.69
CA ARG A 268 -22.43 1.49 2.53
C ARG A 268 -22.28 0.62 1.30
N ALA A 269 -21.11 0.65 0.70
CA ALA A 269 -20.71 -0.23 -0.38
C ALA A 269 -20.18 -1.55 0.20
N VAL A 270 -20.88 -2.65 -0.10
CA VAL A 270 -20.48 -3.99 0.34
C VAL A 270 -19.23 -4.46 -0.41
N LEU A 271 -18.31 -5.14 0.25
CA LEU A 271 -17.12 -5.71 -0.37
C LEU A 271 -17.48 -6.85 -1.34
N HIS A 272 -16.86 -6.85 -2.53
CA HIS A 272 -17.08 -7.91 -3.52
C HIS A 272 -15.75 -8.58 -3.87
N ALA A 273 -15.59 -9.82 -3.39
CA ALA A 273 -14.44 -10.65 -3.74
C ALA A 273 -14.53 -11.11 -5.19
N ARG A 274 -13.38 -11.24 -5.85
CA ARG A 274 -13.27 -11.78 -7.20
C ARG A 274 -13.18 -13.29 -7.15
N ILE A 275 -14.17 -13.99 -7.71
CA ILE A 275 -14.25 -15.46 -7.73
C ILE A 275 -13.97 -16.05 -9.11
N GLY A 276 -13.75 -15.21 -10.10
CA GLY A 276 -13.44 -15.56 -11.49
C GLY A 276 -13.00 -14.32 -12.25
N ASP A 277 -12.73 -14.45 -13.54
CA ASP A 277 -12.21 -13.31 -14.33
C ASP A 277 -13.18 -12.12 -14.38
N ASP A 278 -14.48 -12.38 -14.44
CA ASP A 278 -15.53 -11.38 -14.58
C ASP A 278 -16.59 -11.45 -13.47
N ASP A 279 -16.32 -12.17 -12.37
CA ASP A 279 -17.32 -12.45 -11.34
C ASP A 279 -16.89 -11.89 -9.98
N PHE A 280 -17.69 -10.94 -9.46
CA PHE A 280 -17.52 -10.29 -8.19
C PHE A 280 -18.72 -10.58 -7.29
N GLN A 281 -18.48 -11.14 -6.09
CA GLN A 281 -19.53 -11.59 -5.18
C GLN A 281 -19.31 -11.05 -3.76
N PRO A 282 -20.38 -10.65 -3.03
CA PRO A 282 -20.31 -10.19 -1.63
C PRO A 282 -20.18 -11.39 -0.69
N LEU A 283 -18.98 -11.96 -0.58
CA LEU A 283 -18.73 -13.20 0.16
C LEU A 283 -18.11 -12.99 1.54
N PHE A 284 -17.45 -11.85 1.73
CA PHE A 284 -16.64 -11.60 2.92
C PHE A 284 -16.97 -10.25 3.52
N ASP A 285 -16.72 -10.16 4.80
CA ASP A 285 -16.67 -8.95 5.58
C ASP A 285 -15.24 -8.79 6.11
N ARG A 286 -14.68 -7.59 6.15
CA ARG A 286 -13.29 -7.34 6.51
C ARG A 286 -13.24 -6.44 7.75
N ASP A 287 -13.04 -7.05 8.91
CA ASP A 287 -12.75 -6.30 10.13
C ASP A 287 -11.25 -5.94 10.17
N ALA A 288 -10.92 -4.68 9.94
CA ALA A 288 -9.58 -4.14 9.97
C ALA A 288 -9.30 -3.31 11.23
N ASP A 289 -10.07 -3.50 12.31
CA ASP A 289 -9.90 -2.73 13.56
C ASP A 289 -8.52 -2.97 14.20
N ALA A 290 -7.92 -4.15 14.04
CA ALA A 290 -6.58 -4.41 14.57
C ALA A 290 -5.51 -3.51 13.91
N GLU A 291 -5.64 -3.24 12.62
CA GLU A 291 -4.76 -2.34 11.86
C GLU A 291 -5.43 -0.99 11.52
N ALA A 292 -6.46 -0.55 12.26
CA ALA A 292 -7.26 0.64 11.90
C ALA A 292 -6.44 1.86 11.46
N PRO A 293 -5.31 2.23 12.09
CA PRO A 293 -4.46 3.32 11.61
C PRO A 293 -3.92 3.12 10.19
N ALA A 294 -3.75 1.89 9.77
CA ALA A 294 -3.14 1.52 8.50
C ALA A 294 -4.16 1.11 7.43
N GLY A 295 -5.31 0.55 7.83
CA GLY A 295 -6.27 -0.06 6.91
C GLY A 295 -7.74 0.16 7.23
N GLY A 296 -8.13 0.47 8.48
CA GLY A 296 -9.51 0.38 8.94
C GLY A 296 -10.39 1.62 8.75
N ALA A 297 -9.94 2.63 8.01
CA ALA A 297 -10.81 3.78 7.74
C ALA A 297 -11.92 3.42 6.74
N SER A 298 -13.11 3.98 6.97
CA SER A 298 -14.20 4.04 6.01
C SER A 298 -14.63 5.49 5.79
N SER A 299 -15.08 5.84 4.57
CA SER A 299 -15.43 7.23 4.24
C SER A 299 -16.27 7.34 2.98
N THR A 300 -16.77 8.53 2.71
CA THR A 300 -17.37 8.96 1.44
C THR A 300 -16.37 9.77 0.61
N VAL A 301 -16.61 9.92 -0.69
CA VAL A 301 -15.78 10.79 -1.54
C VAL A 301 -15.87 12.26 -1.14
N GLY A 302 -17.01 12.73 -0.61
CA GLY A 302 -17.20 14.10 -0.14
C GLY A 302 -16.35 14.42 1.10
N ASP A 303 -16.30 13.51 2.09
CA ASP A 303 -15.42 13.66 3.24
C ASP A 303 -13.94 13.66 2.84
N LEU A 304 -13.55 12.75 1.94
CA LEU A 304 -12.18 12.71 1.42
C LEU A 304 -11.84 13.94 0.57
N ALA A 305 -12.79 14.51 -0.16
CA ALA A 305 -12.63 15.79 -0.85
C ALA A 305 -12.24 16.90 0.13
N THR A 306 -12.94 16.97 1.29
CA THR A 306 -12.62 17.94 2.37
C THR A 306 -11.20 17.73 2.91
N TRP A 307 -10.77 16.48 3.14
CA TRP A 307 -9.40 16.18 3.54
C TRP A 307 -8.36 16.56 2.48
N MET A 308 -8.62 16.26 1.21
CA MET A 308 -7.70 16.62 0.11
C MET A 308 -7.58 18.14 -0.04
N GLN A 309 -8.66 18.90 0.12
CA GLN A 309 -8.63 20.36 0.13
C GLN A 309 -7.75 20.92 1.26
N LEU A 310 -7.79 20.31 2.45
CA LEU A 310 -6.90 20.68 3.56
C LEU A 310 -5.43 20.50 3.17
N LEU A 311 -5.07 19.39 2.51
CA LEU A 311 -3.69 19.15 2.07
C LEU A 311 -3.26 20.12 0.97
N LEU A 312 -4.11 20.38 -0.03
CA LEU A 312 -3.83 21.34 -1.10
C LEU A 312 -3.75 22.79 -0.59
N SER A 313 -4.36 23.08 0.55
CA SER A 313 -4.28 24.37 1.24
C SER A 313 -3.12 24.47 2.26
N ASP A 314 -2.10 23.61 2.17
CA ASP A 314 -0.96 23.58 3.12
C ASP A 314 -1.40 23.52 4.60
N GLY A 315 -2.46 22.77 4.88
CA GLY A 315 -3.03 22.62 6.23
C GLY A 315 -3.85 23.82 6.72
N GLN A 316 -4.22 24.74 5.82
CA GLN A 316 -5.06 25.90 6.16
C GLN A 316 -6.54 25.54 6.08
N ARG A 317 -7.35 26.11 6.99
CA ARG A 317 -8.81 26.04 6.95
C ARG A 317 -9.41 27.38 7.39
N GLY A 318 -10.31 27.92 6.58
CA GLY A 318 -10.95 29.19 6.90
C GLY A 318 -9.98 30.36 7.12
N GLY A 319 -8.85 30.38 6.42
CA GLY A 319 -7.80 31.39 6.51
C GLY A 319 -6.91 31.29 7.75
N SER A 320 -6.97 30.16 8.48
CA SER A 320 -6.14 29.90 9.65
C SER A 320 -5.44 28.54 9.53
N ALA A 321 -4.25 28.42 10.11
CA ALA A 321 -3.54 27.14 10.17
C ALA A 321 -4.32 26.14 11.03
N PHE A 322 -4.87 25.13 10.42
CA PHE A 322 -5.50 23.99 11.10
C PHE A 322 -4.45 22.94 11.49
N ILE A 323 -3.48 22.70 10.59
CA ILE A 323 -2.27 21.92 10.85
C ILE A 323 -1.07 22.82 10.63
N ALA A 324 -0.09 22.79 11.53
CA ALA A 324 1.15 23.53 11.37
C ALA A 324 1.92 23.02 10.15
N THR A 325 2.44 23.93 9.34
CA THR A 325 3.15 23.62 8.09
C THR A 325 4.36 22.69 8.31
N GLY A 326 5.08 22.82 9.43
CA GLY A 326 6.27 21.99 9.72
C GLY A 326 5.97 20.49 9.75
N PRO A 327 5.15 19.99 10.68
CA PRO A 327 4.79 18.58 10.76
C PRO A 327 4.12 18.03 9.48
N LEU A 328 3.29 18.84 8.83
CA LEU A 328 2.60 18.44 7.60
C LEU A 328 3.59 18.28 6.44
N ASN A 329 4.43 19.27 6.18
CA ASN A 329 5.41 19.22 5.08
C ASN A 329 6.44 18.11 5.29
N GLU A 330 6.82 17.84 6.54
CA GLU A 330 7.70 16.72 6.85
C GLU A 330 7.04 15.38 6.47
N ALA A 331 5.74 15.22 6.75
CA ALA A 331 4.98 14.04 6.35
C ALA A 331 4.87 13.88 4.82
N LEU A 332 4.66 14.98 4.11
CA LEU A 332 4.47 14.99 2.67
C LEU A 332 5.79 15.04 1.87
N SER A 333 6.93 14.96 2.55
CA SER A 333 8.27 14.95 1.93
C SER A 333 8.85 13.54 1.87
N ALA A 334 9.73 13.28 0.88
CA ALA A 334 10.41 12.00 0.73
C ALA A 334 11.27 11.68 1.96
N GLN A 335 10.99 10.55 2.62
CA GLN A 335 11.67 10.07 3.81
C GLN A 335 12.55 8.85 3.55
N ILE A 336 12.21 8.07 2.52
CA ILE A 336 12.96 6.89 2.11
C ILE A 336 12.73 6.61 0.62
N VAL A 337 13.69 5.96 -0.04
CA VAL A 337 13.48 5.37 -1.37
C VAL A 337 12.65 4.10 -1.20
N SER A 338 11.44 4.09 -1.77
CA SER A 338 10.51 2.96 -1.67
C SER A 338 10.68 1.94 -2.81
N SER A 339 11.15 2.39 -3.97
CA SER A 339 11.50 1.52 -5.08
C SER A 339 12.73 2.05 -5.83
N HIS A 340 13.65 1.14 -6.12
CA HIS A 340 14.82 1.47 -6.95
C HIS A 340 14.45 1.33 -8.43
N PRO A 341 14.97 2.21 -9.31
CA PRO A 341 14.73 2.08 -10.74
C PRO A 341 15.34 0.78 -11.29
N GLY A 342 14.62 0.10 -12.18
CA GLY A 342 15.13 -1.06 -12.89
C GLY A 342 16.11 -0.70 -14.00
N ASP A 343 15.98 0.52 -14.56
CA ASP A 343 16.81 1.06 -15.64
C ASP A 343 17.26 2.49 -15.33
N LEU A 344 18.33 2.96 -15.99
CA LEU A 344 18.94 4.28 -15.73
C LEU A 344 18.04 5.47 -16.11
N ASP A 345 17.04 5.26 -16.94
CA ASP A 345 16.08 6.29 -17.39
C ASP A 345 14.81 6.32 -16.52
N GLN A 346 14.70 5.41 -15.55
CA GLN A 346 13.59 5.40 -14.58
C GLN A 346 13.94 6.22 -13.34
N ARG A 347 12.91 6.82 -12.75
CA ARG A 347 13.04 7.54 -11.48
C ARG A 347 12.79 6.60 -10.30
N PRO A 348 13.48 6.78 -9.17
CA PRO A 348 13.16 6.05 -7.95
C PRO A 348 11.77 6.47 -7.43
N GLY A 349 11.06 5.53 -6.80
CA GLY A 349 9.92 5.84 -5.96
C GLY A 349 10.37 6.27 -4.57
N HIS A 350 9.62 7.17 -3.93
CA HIS A 350 9.85 7.60 -2.56
C HIS A 350 8.59 7.45 -1.73
N TYR A 351 8.77 7.33 -0.44
CA TYR A 351 7.69 7.33 0.55
C TYR A 351 7.96 8.40 1.60
N GLY A 352 6.91 9.15 1.95
CA GLY A 352 6.88 10.10 3.05
C GLY A 352 6.49 9.43 4.37
N PHE A 353 5.74 10.13 5.20
CA PHE A 353 5.09 9.51 6.35
C PHE A 353 3.64 9.15 5.97
N GLY A 354 3.42 7.87 5.65
CA GLY A 354 2.10 7.35 5.28
C GLY A 354 1.60 7.71 3.88
N ILE A 355 2.46 8.23 2.99
CA ILE A 355 2.08 8.66 1.64
C ILE A 355 3.21 8.45 0.63
N ASN A 356 2.89 8.05 -0.61
CA ASN A 356 3.85 8.02 -1.70
C ASN A 356 4.20 9.45 -2.15
N VAL A 357 5.48 9.72 -2.34
CA VAL A 357 6.00 10.97 -2.89
C VAL A 357 6.66 10.68 -4.23
N GLY A 358 5.94 10.95 -5.29
CA GLY A 358 6.34 10.64 -6.66
C GLY A 358 6.72 11.87 -7.47
N SER A 359 7.12 11.62 -8.71
CA SER A 359 7.29 12.63 -9.74
C SER A 359 6.45 12.25 -10.94
N GLY A 360 5.39 12.98 -11.16
CA GLY A 360 4.55 12.85 -12.33
C GLY A 360 5.15 13.46 -13.58
N ALA A 361 4.33 13.59 -14.60
CA ALA A 361 4.68 14.21 -15.86
C ALA A 361 5.19 15.65 -15.68
N GLY A 362 6.18 16.02 -16.49
CA GLY A 362 6.82 17.34 -16.40
C GLY A 362 7.64 17.56 -15.12
N GLY A 363 7.89 16.50 -14.30
CA GLY A 363 8.66 16.58 -13.05
C GLY A 363 7.87 17.12 -11.86
N ARG A 364 6.54 17.23 -11.96
CA ARG A 364 5.68 17.70 -10.88
C ARG A 364 5.64 16.68 -9.76
N VAL A 365 5.64 17.16 -8.52
CA VAL A 365 5.45 16.31 -7.35
C VAL A 365 4.02 15.74 -7.38
N THR A 366 3.91 14.45 -7.12
CA THR A 366 2.65 13.77 -6.88
C THR A 366 2.66 13.18 -5.48
N LEU A 367 1.57 13.39 -4.74
CA LEU A 367 1.32 12.76 -3.46
C LEU A 367 0.19 11.76 -3.66
N SER A 368 0.42 10.49 -3.40
CA SER A 368 -0.57 9.46 -3.71
C SER A 368 -0.57 8.32 -2.71
N HIS A 369 -1.68 7.64 -2.62
CA HIS A 369 -1.76 6.32 -2.00
C HIS A 369 -2.88 5.52 -2.65
N SER A 370 -2.69 4.19 -2.73
CA SER A 370 -3.74 3.23 -3.05
C SER A 370 -4.11 2.44 -1.82
N GLY A 371 -5.34 1.97 -1.76
CA GLY A 371 -5.82 1.02 -0.78
C GLY A 371 -6.35 -0.23 -1.46
N ALA A 372 -6.15 -1.38 -0.84
CA ALA A 372 -6.63 -2.65 -1.38
C ALA A 372 -6.93 -3.62 -0.24
N PHE A 373 -8.12 -4.22 -0.28
CA PHE A 373 -8.45 -5.46 0.39
C PHE A 373 -8.74 -6.52 -0.67
N GLY A 374 -8.02 -7.62 -0.65
CA GLY A 374 -8.22 -8.76 -1.56
C GLY A 374 -9.66 -9.30 -1.49
N LEU A 375 -10.31 -9.10 -0.35
CA LEU A 375 -11.68 -9.50 -0.09
C LEU A 375 -12.75 -8.57 -0.69
N GLY A 376 -12.37 -7.43 -1.29
CA GLY A 376 -13.36 -6.70 -2.07
C GLY A 376 -13.35 -5.17 -2.05
N ALA A 377 -12.24 -4.52 -1.74
CA ALA A 377 -12.12 -3.07 -1.87
C ALA A 377 -10.84 -2.67 -2.61
N ALA A 378 -10.94 -1.64 -3.44
CA ALA A 378 -9.78 -0.97 -4.02
C ALA A 378 -10.02 0.53 -4.10
N THR A 379 -9.01 1.32 -3.72
CA THR A 379 -9.11 2.78 -3.63
C THR A 379 -7.83 3.43 -4.10
N ALA A 380 -7.91 4.65 -4.64
CA ALA A 380 -6.73 5.43 -4.98
C ALA A 380 -7.00 6.92 -4.81
N ALA A 381 -6.01 7.64 -4.29
CA ALA A 381 -6.02 9.10 -4.26
C ALA A 381 -4.69 9.65 -4.77
N THR A 382 -4.75 10.75 -5.53
CA THR A 382 -3.56 11.46 -5.98
C THR A 382 -3.81 12.96 -5.91
N LEU A 383 -2.84 13.68 -5.32
CA LEU A 383 -2.75 15.13 -5.36
C LEU A 383 -1.56 15.55 -6.22
N VAL A 384 -1.76 16.60 -6.99
CA VAL A 384 -0.72 17.28 -7.78
C VAL A 384 -0.68 18.73 -7.33
N PRO A 385 0.07 19.08 -6.26
CA PRO A 385 0.01 20.40 -5.64
C PRO A 385 0.31 21.56 -6.61
N ASP A 386 1.27 21.37 -7.53
CA ASP A 386 1.61 22.36 -8.55
C ASP A 386 0.45 22.67 -9.53
N LEU A 387 -0.49 21.75 -9.66
CA LEU A 387 -1.72 21.94 -10.43
C LEU A 387 -2.91 22.35 -9.55
N ASP A 388 -2.71 22.45 -8.24
CA ASP A 388 -3.82 22.65 -7.31
C ASP A 388 -4.98 21.68 -7.63
N LEU A 389 -4.67 20.39 -7.71
CA LEU A 389 -5.58 19.37 -8.18
C LEU A 389 -5.44 18.08 -7.36
N GLY A 390 -6.58 17.52 -7.00
CA GLY A 390 -6.65 16.20 -6.36
C GLY A 390 -7.78 15.37 -6.96
N ILE A 391 -7.58 14.06 -7.01
CA ILE A 391 -8.60 13.08 -7.41
C ILE A 391 -8.56 11.90 -6.44
N VAL A 392 -9.74 11.44 -6.00
CA VAL A 392 -9.92 10.21 -5.23
C VAL A 392 -10.96 9.33 -5.89
N VAL A 393 -10.68 8.02 -5.94
CA VAL A 393 -11.56 7.00 -6.51
C VAL A 393 -11.68 5.86 -5.51
N LEU A 394 -12.92 5.52 -5.15
CA LEU A 394 -13.26 4.43 -4.24
C LEU A 394 -14.06 3.37 -4.99
N THR A 395 -13.74 2.10 -4.80
CA THR A 395 -14.46 0.98 -5.40
C THR A 395 -14.75 -0.12 -4.39
N ASN A 396 -15.79 -0.90 -4.63
CA ASN A 396 -16.21 -2.00 -3.78
C ASN A 396 -15.94 -3.38 -4.40
N GLY A 397 -14.95 -3.49 -5.24
CA GLY A 397 -14.49 -4.75 -5.82
C GLY A 397 -13.05 -5.06 -5.48
N ALA A 398 -12.69 -6.34 -5.46
CA ALA A 398 -11.32 -6.81 -5.28
C ALA A 398 -10.36 -6.07 -6.25
N PRO A 399 -9.10 -5.84 -5.85
CA PRO A 399 -8.18 -4.98 -6.57
C PRO A 399 -7.80 -5.55 -7.95
N VAL A 400 -8.26 -4.88 -9.00
CA VAL A 400 -7.91 -5.16 -10.40
C VAL A 400 -7.28 -3.95 -11.08
N GLY A 401 -6.93 -2.91 -10.31
CA GLY A 401 -6.28 -1.70 -10.78
C GLY A 401 -7.24 -0.66 -11.36
N LEU A 402 -8.55 -0.77 -11.11
CA LEU A 402 -9.54 0.18 -11.63
C LEU A 402 -9.37 1.60 -11.08
N PRO A 403 -9.24 1.82 -9.74
CA PRO A 403 -9.06 3.17 -9.21
C PRO A 403 -7.83 3.86 -9.78
N GLU A 404 -6.70 3.15 -9.84
CA GLU A 404 -5.45 3.67 -10.42
C GLU A 404 -5.60 4.01 -11.91
N ALA A 405 -6.31 3.15 -12.67
CA ALA A 405 -6.56 3.40 -14.09
C ALA A 405 -7.38 4.67 -14.31
N VAL A 406 -8.44 4.89 -13.52
CA VAL A 406 -9.27 6.10 -13.59
C VAL A 406 -8.46 7.34 -13.22
N VAL A 407 -7.68 7.29 -12.13
CA VAL A 407 -6.79 8.38 -11.71
C VAL A 407 -5.80 8.74 -12.81
N GLN A 408 -5.09 7.74 -13.37
CA GLN A 408 -4.08 8.00 -14.40
C GLN A 408 -4.69 8.50 -15.71
N THR A 409 -5.84 7.95 -16.12
CA THR A 409 -6.56 8.43 -17.31
C THR A 409 -6.96 9.90 -17.16
N PHE A 410 -7.53 10.26 -16.00
CA PHE A 410 -7.91 11.65 -15.71
C PHE A 410 -6.70 12.61 -15.73
N LEU A 411 -5.60 12.22 -15.05
CA LEU A 411 -4.39 13.04 -15.03
C LEU A 411 -3.74 13.19 -16.41
N ASP A 412 -3.75 12.14 -17.24
CA ASP A 412 -3.29 12.21 -18.62
C ASP A 412 -4.14 13.19 -19.46
N GLU A 413 -5.47 13.17 -19.31
CA GLU A 413 -6.35 14.13 -19.97
C GLU A 413 -6.03 15.57 -19.57
N VAL A 414 -5.83 15.83 -18.28
CA VAL A 414 -5.41 17.17 -17.79
C VAL A 414 -4.06 17.57 -18.35
N MET A 415 -3.10 16.65 -18.40
CA MET A 415 -1.71 16.96 -18.72
C MET A 415 -1.44 17.02 -20.23
N TYR A 416 -2.12 16.18 -21.02
CA TYR A 416 -1.83 15.95 -22.43
C TYR A 416 -3.04 16.12 -23.35
N GLY A 417 -4.25 16.23 -22.79
CA GLY A 417 -5.50 16.27 -23.55
C GLY A 417 -5.92 14.92 -24.14
N HIS A 418 -5.28 13.84 -23.75
CA HIS A 418 -5.62 12.47 -24.14
C HIS A 418 -4.92 11.47 -23.22
N SER A 419 -5.50 10.27 -23.09
CA SER A 419 -4.83 9.18 -22.39
C SER A 419 -3.58 8.71 -23.14
N THR A 420 -2.43 8.62 -22.46
CA THR A 420 -1.14 8.23 -23.06
C THR A 420 -1.02 6.74 -23.35
N ARG A 421 -1.88 5.94 -22.72
CA ARG A 421 -1.97 4.48 -22.92
C ARG A 421 -3.33 3.97 -22.48
N ASP A 422 -3.60 2.70 -22.74
CA ASP A 422 -4.72 2.01 -22.12
C ASP A 422 -4.39 1.70 -20.66
N TRP A 423 -4.86 2.59 -19.75
CA TRP A 423 -4.59 2.44 -18.32
C TRP A 423 -5.36 1.29 -17.69
N VAL A 424 -6.56 0.94 -18.19
CA VAL A 424 -7.34 -0.20 -17.67
C VAL A 424 -6.58 -1.51 -17.89
N ASP A 425 -6.12 -1.76 -19.12
CA ASP A 425 -5.35 -2.96 -19.42
C ASP A 425 -3.97 -2.96 -18.73
N THR A 426 -3.33 -1.79 -18.66
CA THR A 426 -2.02 -1.64 -18.01
C THR A 426 -2.10 -1.99 -16.52
N MET A 427 -3.07 -1.42 -15.79
CA MET A 427 -3.23 -1.66 -14.37
C MET A 427 -3.77 -3.07 -14.09
N HIS A 428 -4.67 -3.57 -14.91
CA HIS A 428 -5.13 -4.96 -14.80
C HIS A 428 -3.94 -5.95 -14.90
N GLY A 429 -3.03 -5.73 -15.84
CA GLY A 429 -1.81 -6.55 -15.97
C GLY A 429 -0.89 -6.43 -14.75
N PHE A 430 -0.77 -5.25 -14.15
CA PHE A 430 0.02 -5.02 -12.95
C PHE A 430 -0.56 -5.76 -11.73
N PHE A 431 -1.88 -5.74 -11.56
CA PHE A 431 -2.58 -6.40 -10.45
C PHE A 431 -2.81 -7.90 -10.66
N ALA A 432 -2.50 -8.47 -11.83
CA ALA A 432 -2.75 -9.88 -12.12
C ALA A 432 -2.06 -10.84 -11.11
N SER A 433 -0.82 -10.51 -10.69
CA SER A 433 -0.10 -11.32 -9.70
C SER A 433 -0.68 -11.21 -8.29
N TYR A 434 -1.32 -10.09 -7.95
CA TYR A 434 -1.98 -9.88 -6.67
C TYR A 434 -3.19 -10.80 -6.50
N ASN A 435 -3.84 -11.17 -7.61
CA ASN A 435 -5.01 -12.04 -7.65
C ASN A 435 -4.66 -13.51 -7.95
N ALA A 436 -3.40 -13.91 -7.82
CA ALA A 436 -2.98 -15.30 -8.06
C ALA A 436 -3.09 -16.15 -6.78
N PRO A 437 -3.47 -17.44 -6.89
CA PRO A 437 -3.42 -18.37 -5.79
C PRO A 437 -2.02 -18.45 -5.18
N SER A 438 -1.93 -18.59 -3.86
CA SER A 438 -0.69 -18.61 -3.10
C SER A 438 -0.47 -19.94 -2.36
N GLY A 439 0.76 -20.14 -1.87
CA GLY A 439 1.19 -21.36 -1.19
C GLY A 439 2.09 -22.23 -2.08
N ASP A 440 2.93 -23.01 -1.43
CA ASP A 440 3.98 -23.84 -2.07
C ASP A 440 3.41 -25.04 -2.87
N LEU A 441 2.15 -25.39 -2.65
CA LEU A 441 1.45 -26.45 -3.37
C LEU A 441 0.38 -25.92 -4.35
N ALA A 442 0.21 -24.59 -4.47
CA ALA A 442 -0.80 -24.03 -5.37
C ALA A 442 -0.58 -24.49 -6.83
N GLY A 443 -1.64 -24.98 -7.45
CA GLY A 443 -1.59 -25.53 -8.81
C GLY A 443 -0.89 -26.90 -8.94
N MET A 444 -0.40 -27.50 -7.86
CA MET A 444 0.25 -28.80 -7.86
C MET A 444 -0.76 -29.93 -7.58
N GLN A 445 -0.38 -31.16 -7.94
CA GLN A 445 -1.08 -32.40 -7.58
C GLN A 445 -0.16 -33.27 -6.72
N ALA A 446 -0.75 -34.04 -5.81
CA ALA A 446 0.01 -35.00 -5.03
C ALA A 446 0.75 -35.99 -5.93
N PRO A 447 1.97 -36.43 -5.58
CA PRO A 447 2.73 -37.41 -6.36
C PRO A 447 1.89 -38.69 -6.60
N ALA A 448 1.98 -39.26 -7.80
CA ALA A 448 1.25 -40.48 -8.13
C ALA A 448 1.72 -41.70 -7.30
N ASP A 449 2.95 -41.64 -6.81
CA ASP A 449 3.59 -42.64 -5.95
C ASP A 449 3.80 -42.14 -4.52
N ALA A 450 2.90 -41.24 -4.07
CA ALA A 450 2.97 -40.65 -2.73
C ALA A 450 3.08 -41.74 -1.63
N ALA A 451 3.99 -41.53 -0.71
CA ALA A 451 4.13 -42.40 0.46
C ALA A 451 2.89 -42.32 1.37
N ALA A 452 2.49 -43.43 1.93
CA ALA A 452 1.39 -43.44 2.90
C ALA A 452 1.80 -42.65 4.17
N SER A 453 0.89 -41.82 4.67
CA SER A 453 1.04 -41.16 5.97
C SER A 453 1.02 -42.20 7.12
N GLY A 454 1.67 -41.88 8.22
CA GLY A 454 1.61 -42.65 9.44
C GLY A 454 0.20 -42.67 10.07
N PRO A 455 0.01 -43.40 11.17
CA PRO A 455 -1.26 -43.40 11.92
C PRO A 455 -1.69 -41.98 12.32
N VAL A 456 -2.97 -41.66 12.17
CA VAL A 456 -3.55 -40.33 12.54
C VAL A 456 -3.18 -39.93 13.98
N ALA A 457 -3.13 -40.88 14.90
CA ALA A 457 -2.79 -40.67 16.31
C ALA A 457 -1.37 -40.13 16.53
N ASP A 458 -0.44 -40.35 15.59
CA ASP A 458 0.93 -39.83 15.67
C ASP A 458 0.99 -38.31 15.54
N TYR A 459 0.08 -37.73 14.73
CA TYR A 459 0.04 -36.34 14.39
C TYR A 459 -0.84 -35.48 15.31
N THR A 460 -1.82 -36.13 16.00
CA THR A 460 -2.75 -35.40 16.89
C THR A 460 -2.02 -34.89 18.12
N GLY A 461 -2.41 -33.71 18.60
CA GLY A 461 -1.84 -33.08 19.79
C GLY A 461 -1.84 -31.58 19.72
N THR A 462 -1.16 -30.97 20.68
CA THR A 462 -0.97 -29.52 20.79
C THR A 462 0.45 -29.17 20.42
N TYR A 463 0.60 -28.12 19.60
CA TYR A 463 1.88 -27.60 19.13
C TYR A 463 1.90 -26.09 19.37
N VAL A 464 3.07 -25.53 19.71
CA VAL A 464 3.18 -24.10 20.09
C VAL A 464 4.26 -23.41 19.28
N SER A 465 3.92 -22.24 18.73
CA SER A 465 4.83 -21.25 18.20
C SER A 465 4.85 -20.02 19.13
N PRO A 466 5.99 -19.40 19.41
CA PRO A 466 6.04 -18.15 20.18
C PRO A 466 5.22 -17.03 19.52
N TYR A 467 5.18 -16.97 18.21
CA TYR A 467 4.52 -15.93 17.43
C TYR A 467 3.03 -16.21 17.21
N PHE A 468 2.69 -17.41 16.70
CA PHE A 468 1.32 -17.79 16.33
C PHE A 468 0.52 -18.41 17.49
N GLY A 469 1.13 -18.62 18.65
CA GLY A 469 0.46 -19.26 19.77
C GLY A 469 0.26 -20.77 19.58
N THR A 470 -0.93 -21.26 19.87
CA THR A 470 -1.23 -22.70 19.97
C THR A 470 -1.95 -23.22 18.73
N LEU A 471 -1.35 -24.19 18.05
CA LEU A 471 -1.99 -25.02 17.04
C LEU A 471 -2.47 -26.34 17.69
N THR A 472 -3.75 -26.64 17.61
CA THR A 472 -4.32 -27.91 17.99
C THR A 472 -4.61 -28.76 16.76
N VAL A 473 -4.07 -29.99 16.72
CA VAL A 473 -4.32 -30.95 15.66
C VAL A 473 -5.16 -32.09 16.20
N THR A 474 -6.32 -32.33 15.62
CA THR A 474 -7.29 -33.38 16.00
C THR A 474 -7.57 -34.31 14.83
N SER A 475 -8.14 -35.49 15.13
CA SER A 475 -8.61 -36.38 14.07
C SER A 475 -9.96 -35.91 13.50
N ALA A 476 -10.09 -35.94 12.17
CA ALA A 476 -11.32 -35.61 11.46
C ALA A 476 -11.61 -36.70 10.40
N GLY A 477 -12.44 -37.66 10.77
CA GLY A 477 -12.69 -38.81 9.92
C GLY A 477 -11.40 -39.58 9.62
N THR A 478 -11.00 -39.67 8.36
CA THR A 478 -9.75 -40.28 7.89
C THR A 478 -8.58 -39.31 7.80
N GLY A 479 -8.81 -38.00 8.00
CA GLY A 479 -7.82 -36.93 7.94
C GLY A 479 -7.57 -36.29 9.30
N LEU A 480 -6.97 -35.12 9.25
CA LEU A 480 -6.68 -34.28 10.41
C LEU A 480 -7.37 -32.94 10.27
N ARG A 481 -7.60 -32.26 11.39
CA ARG A 481 -8.09 -30.88 11.43
C ARG A 481 -7.17 -30.08 12.35
N GLY A 482 -6.65 -28.98 11.81
CA GLY A 482 -5.91 -27.96 12.55
C GLY A 482 -6.84 -26.86 13.04
N SER A 483 -6.52 -26.25 14.19
CA SER A 483 -7.14 -25.01 14.64
C SER A 483 -6.12 -24.07 15.27
N LEU A 484 -6.20 -22.79 14.90
CA LEU A 484 -5.36 -21.67 15.31
C LEU A 484 -6.23 -20.47 15.72
N GLY A 485 -5.59 -19.39 16.12
CA GLY A 485 -6.23 -18.17 16.55
C GLY A 485 -6.41 -18.07 18.06
N PRO A 486 -6.86 -16.92 18.60
CA PRO A 486 -6.91 -16.62 20.03
C PRO A 486 -7.69 -17.65 20.85
N LYS A 487 -8.74 -18.23 20.25
CA LYS A 487 -9.61 -19.25 20.87
C LYS A 487 -9.66 -20.55 20.05
N GLY A 488 -8.77 -20.68 19.04
CA GLY A 488 -8.76 -21.81 18.12
C GLY A 488 -9.92 -21.82 17.12
N GLU A 489 -10.48 -20.67 16.81
CA GLU A 489 -11.63 -20.52 15.91
C GLU A 489 -11.27 -20.67 14.44
N THR A 490 -10.02 -20.37 14.03
CA THR A 490 -9.55 -20.58 12.66
C THR A 490 -9.23 -22.05 12.45
N ALA A 491 -10.17 -22.78 11.89
CA ALA A 491 -10.07 -24.20 11.67
C ALA A 491 -9.92 -24.56 10.19
N PHE A 492 -9.03 -25.50 9.88
CA PHE A 492 -8.74 -25.97 8.53
C PHE A 492 -8.53 -27.48 8.49
N ASP A 493 -8.93 -28.10 7.37
CA ASP A 493 -8.71 -29.50 7.14
C ASP A 493 -7.28 -29.75 6.65
N ILE A 494 -6.65 -30.80 7.17
CA ILE A 494 -5.31 -31.24 6.79
C ILE A 494 -5.44 -32.60 6.09
N THR A 495 -5.06 -32.68 4.83
CA THR A 495 -5.21 -33.84 3.97
C THR A 495 -3.85 -34.44 3.61
N PRO A 496 -3.73 -35.78 3.47
CA PRO A 496 -2.49 -36.43 3.06
C PRO A 496 -1.98 -35.90 1.70
N TRP A 497 -0.65 -35.71 1.59
CA TRP A 497 0.01 -35.31 0.35
C TRP A 497 1.14 -36.27 -0.04
N ASP A 498 2.15 -36.46 0.83
CA ASP A 498 3.26 -37.41 0.65
C ASP A 498 3.94 -37.70 2.00
N GLY A 499 3.73 -38.90 2.56
CA GLY A 499 4.29 -39.33 3.85
C GLY A 499 3.88 -38.42 5.00
N ASP A 500 4.85 -37.78 5.65
CA ASP A 500 4.63 -36.80 6.74
C ASP A 500 4.37 -35.38 6.25
N THR A 501 4.35 -35.16 4.94
CA THR A 501 3.87 -33.93 4.30
C THR A 501 2.39 -34.07 4.02
N MET A 502 1.62 -33.12 4.49
CA MET A 502 0.19 -32.98 4.27
C MET A 502 -0.11 -31.63 3.62
N ALA A 503 -1.33 -31.40 3.16
CA ALA A 503 -1.77 -30.17 2.53
C ALA A 503 -2.95 -29.56 3.29
N TYR A 504 -3.03 -28.23 3.28
CA TYR A 504 -4.18 -27.47 3.76
C TYR A 504 -4.42 -26.26 2.87
N VAL A 505 -5.65 -25.75 2.88
CA VAL A 505 -6.02 -24.49 2.26
C VAL A 505 -5.78 -23.39 3.29
N PRO A 506 -4.84 -22.45 3.05
CA PRO A 506 -4.65 -21.31 3.93
C PRO A 506 -5.92 -20.46 4.01
N THR A 507 -6.07 -19.73 5.11
CA THR A 507 -7.16 -18.77 5.35
C THR A 507 -6.59 -17.37 5.42
N GLY A 508 -7.45 -16.35 5.25
CA GLY A 508 -7.09 -14.96 5.35
C GLY A 508 -7.09 -14.23 4.01
N GLU A 509 -6.82 -12.95 4.05
CA GLU A 509 -6.92 -12.06 2.90
C GLU A 509 -5.93 -12.41 1.77
N ASN A 510 -4.75 -12.93 2.15
CA ASN A 510 -3.69 -13.30 1.21
C ASN A 510 -3.82 -14.75 0.67
N ALA A 511 -4.90 -15.44 0.99
CA ALA A 511 -5.14 -16.83 0.60
C ALA A 511 -6.33 -16.96 -0.37
N LEU A 512 -6.16 -16.45 -1.58
CA LEU A 512 -7.20 -16.43 -2.62
C LEU A 512 -7.66 -17.84 -3.04
N PRO A 513 -8.83 -17.98 -3.65
CA PRO A 513 -9.33 -19.26 -4.15
C PRO A 513 -8.30 -20.00 -5.02
N GLY A 514 -8.07 -21.29 -4.74
CA GLY A 514 -7.03 -22.11 -5.39
C GLY A 514 -5.69 -22.12 -4.64
N SER A 515 -5.55 -21.36 -3.56
CA SER A 515 -4.37 -21.42 -2.67
C SER A 515 -4.29 -22.78 -1.97
N LEU A 516 -3.06 -23.31 -1.87
CA LEU A 516 -2.79 -24.59 -1.24
C LEU A 516 -1.36 -24.59 -0.69
N SER A 517 -1.18 -25.04 0.56
CA SER A 517 0.14 -25.07 1.18
C SER A 517 0.40 -26.34 1.98
N SER A 518 1.69 -26.63 2.18
CA SER A 518 2.10 -27.84 2.89
C SER A 518 2.05 -27.65 4.42
N VAL A 519 1.74 -28.77 5.08
CA VAL A 519 1.86 -29.02 6.53
C VAL A 519 2.89 -30.12 6.71
N VAL A 520 4.08 -29.79 7.18
CA VAL A 520 5.20 -30.74 7.27
C VAL A 520 5.40 -31.16 8.71
N PHE A 521 5.13 -32.43 9.03
CA PHE A 521 5.41 -33.00 10.34
C PHE A 521 6.84 -33.54 10.40
N THR A 522 7.60 -33.12 11.40
CA THR A 522 8.98 -33.59 11.64
C THR A 522 9.03 -34.59 12.75
N ARG A 523 9.77 -35.70 12.53
CA ARG A 523 9.95 -36.75 13.52
C ARG A 523 11.38 -36.76 14.10
N ALA A 524 11.46 -37.04 15.40
CA ALA A 524 12.68 -37.44 16.07
C ALA A 524 12.40 -38.73 16.83
N ASP A 525 13.29 -39.72 16.75
CA ASP A 525 13.14 -41.03 17.39
C ASP A 525 11.79 -41.73 17.10
N GLY A 526 11.29 -41.57 15.88
CA GLY A 526 10.03 -42.15 15.40
C GLY A 526 8.76 -41.41 15.85
N ARG A 527 8.87 -40.35 16.66
CA ARG A 527 7.73 -39.56 17.17
C ARG A 527 7.70 -38.20 16.49
N VAL A 528 6.49 -37.71 16.21
CA VAL A 528 6.30 -36.34 15.71
C VAL A 528 6.66 -35.34 16.82
N THR A 529 7.61 -34.48 16.57
CA THR A 529 8.11 -33.46 17.53
C THR A 529 7.73 -32.04 17.16
N SER A 530 7.49 -31.76 15.87
CA SER A 530 7.07 -30.44 15.42
C SER A 530 6.23 -30.55 14.15
N VAL A 531 5.55 -29.46 13.84
CA VAL A 531 4.83 -29.28 12.58
C VAL A 531 5.15 -27.88 12.03
N THR A 532 5.37 -27.81 10.72
CA THR A 532 5.57 -26.55 10.00
C THR A 532 4.37 -26.29 9.10
N LEU A 533 3.70 -25.17 9.29
CA LEU A 533 2.74 -24.62 8.33
C LEU A 533 3.52 -23.74 7.37
N THR A 534 3.77 -24.23 6.16
CA THR A 534 4.71 -23.56 5.22
C THR A 534 4.21 -22.17 4.83
N PHE A 535 2.91 -21.96 4.67
CA PHE A 535 2.33 -20.66 4.39
C PHE A 535 2.61 -19.62 5.48
N LEU A 536 2.58 -20.02 6.74
CA LEU A 536 2.90 -19.17 7.90
C LEU A 536 4.40 -19.11 8.21
N ASN A 537 5.21 -20.00 7.62
CA ASN A 537 6.66 -20.07 7.84
C ASN A 537 7.46 -19.24 6.81
N ARG A 538 6.86 -18.26 6.21
CA ARG A 538 7.52 -17.30 5.32
C ARG A 538 7.96 -16.07 6.11
N TYR A 539 8.91 -15.35 5.58
CA TYR A 539 9.36 -14.09 6.16
C TYR A 539 8.37 -12.99 5.79
N ALA A 540 7.28 -12.92 6.56
CA ALA A 540 6.08 -12.15 6.24
C ALA A 540 5.57 -12.46 4.80
N GLN A 541 5.50 -11.50 3.90
CA GLN A 541 5.06 -11.76 2.51
C GLN A 541 6.15 -12.33 1.60
N ILE A 542 7.40 -12.50 2.08
CA ILE A 542 8.51 -13.03 1.29
C ILE A 542 8.57 -14.56 1.47
N PRO A 543 8.64 -15.37 0.40
CA PRO A 543 8.62 -16.83 0.49
C PRO A 543 9.97 -17.43 0.96
N THR A 544 10.58 -16.83 1.97
CA THR A 544 11.80 -17.31 2.62
C THR A 544 11.41 -17.81 4.01
N PRO A 545 11.83 -19.03 4.42
CA PRO A 545 11.50 -19.56 5.73
C PRO A 545 11.94 -18.62 6.87
N SER A 546 11.01 -18.25 7.74
CA SER A 546 11.27 -17.38 8.90
C SER A 546 11.58 -18.16 10.18
N GLY A 547 11.08 -19.37 10.28
CA GLY A 547 11.02 -20.15 11.53
C GLY A 547 9.74 -19.91 12.35
N LEU A 548 9.01 -18.82 12.10
CA LEU A 548 7.81 -18.45 12.87
C LEU A 548 6.68 -19.49 12.75
N GLY A 549 6.48 -20.03 11.54
CA GLY A 549 5.48 -21.07 11.25
C GLY A 549 5.87 -22.49 11.70
N VAL A 550 6.93 -22.64 12.50
CA VAL A 550 7.32 -23.91 13.13
C VAL A 550 6.70 -24.01 14.53
N PHE A 551 5.86 -25.00 14.72
CA PHE A 551 5.19 -25.28 16.00
C PHE A 551 5.81 -26.51 16.64
N THR A 552 6.31 -26.39 17.86
CA THR A 552 6.90 -27.50 18.63
C THR A 552 5.82 -28.17 19.43
N ARG A 553 5.80 -29.52 19.44
CA ARG A 553 4.83 -30.33 20.22
C ARG A 553 4.98 -30.02 21.69
N SER A 554 3.91 -29.57 22.34
CA SER A 554 3.83 -29.49 23.79
C SER A 554 3.61 -30.89 24.33
N GLY A 555 4.45 -31.31 25.26
CA GLY A 555 4.53 -32.67 25.81
C GLY A 555 3.28 -33.21 26.51
#